data_fbfa6de40f7261a66b2ffdca07f2d934
#
_entry.id   fbfa6de40f7261a66b2ffdca07f2d934
#
_cell.length_a   1.000
_cell.length_b   1.000
_cell.length_c   1.000
_cell.angle_alpha   90.00
_cell.angle_beta   90.00
_cell.angle_gamma   90.00
#
_symmetry.space_group_name_H-M   'P 1'
#
loop_
_entity.id
_entity.type
_entity.pdbx_description
1 polymer ?
#
loop_
_entity_poly.entity_id
_entity_poly.type
_entity_poly.pdbx_seq_one_letter_code
_entity_poly.pdbx_strand_id
1 'polypeptide(L)'
;TWSEFTEVLKKVQPVVEKKKGYALDMTFPTGEATIYYYAPFFWSNGGDFVSKDGLKVNGVFNSKENLETVNYFKSFLDNGYMSKVQITDLFESGRAAFKFDGAWEVNTIYNNYPDVNLGVAPYVVSDNWDGGRYTPTGSWAFAASSKTKKLKGATKLVQWMSGVESGKRLWDESKSFPSTYEAFESSPIFEEDENYKALYHQLSKYGHPRSKTPVYPQVSASVQEVLENSVLTDKDAKTELDKSVERINAKLKRYVMK
;
A
#
# COMPACT_ATOMS: atom_id res chain seq x y z
N THR A 1 1.24 -13.49 -11.59
CA THR A 1 -0.01 -12.90 -12.12
C THR A 1 -1.17 -13.09 -11.16
N TRP A 2 -2.31 -12.41 -11.42
CA TRP A 2 -3.53 -12.57 -10.61
C TRP A 2 -4.08 -13.99 -10.63
N SER A 3 -4.10 -14.64 -11.81
CA SER A 3 -4.58 -16.01 -11.92
C SER A 3 -3.67 -16.99 -11.19
N GLU A 4 -2.35 -16.87 -11.32
CA GLU A 4 -1.40 -17.71 -10.58
C GLU A 4 -1.55 -17.53 -9.07
N PHE A 5 -1.71 -16.27 -8.61
CA PHE A 5 -1.91 -15.99 -7.19
C PHE A 5 -3.22 -16.57 -6.67
N THR A 6 -4.30 -16.45 -7.45
CA THR A 6 -5.60 -17.08 -7.11
C THR A 6 -5.48 -18.59 -6.98
N GLU A 7 -4.73 -19.25 -7.87
CA GLU A 7 -4.48 -20.69 -7.76
C GLU A 7 -3.65 -21.07 -6.52
N VAL A 8 -2.74 -20.18 -6.10
CA VAL A 8 -1.99 -20.36 -4.84
C VAL A 8 -2.94 -20.22 -3.65
N LEU A 9 -3.78 -19.17 -3.61
CA LEU A 9 -4.78 -18.98 -2.55
C LEU A 9 -5.70 -20.19 -2.40
N LYS A 10 -6.20 -20.71 -3.52
CA LYS A 10 -7.04 -21.92 -3.57
C LYS A 10 -6.36 -23.15 -2.98
N LYS A 11 -5.05 -23.32 -3.22
CA LYS A 11 -4.27 -24.43 -2.66
C LYS A 11 -4.00 -24.28 -1.18
N VAL A 12 -3.80 -23.04 -0.71
CA VAL A 12 -3.42 -22.75 0.66
C VAL A 12 -4.64 -22.69 1.60
N GLN A 13 -5.79 -22.21 1.11
CA GLN A 13 -7.00 -22.04 1.94
C GLN A 13 -7.36 -23.31 2.75
N PRO A 14 -7.41 -24.53 2.19
CA PRO A 14 -7.73 -25.73 2.97
C PRO A 14 -6.72 -26.06 4.08
N VAL A 15 -5.48 -25.55 3.96
CA VAL A 15 -4.41 -25.76 4.96
C VAL A 15 -4.63 -24.84 6.16
N VAL A 16 -4.84 -23.53 5.90
CA VAL A 16 -5.03 -22.53 6.97
C VAL A 16 -6.40 -22.66 7.62
N GLU A 17 -7.42 -23.11 6.90
CA GLU A 17 -8.76 -23.35 7.44
C GLU A 17 -8.76 -24.35 8.59
N LYS A 18 -7.90 -25.38 8.57
CA LYS A 18 -7.69 -26.31 9.69
C LYS A 18 -7.27 -25.61 10.98
N LYS A 19 -6.66 -24.42 10.85
CA LYS A 19 -6.27 -23.54 11.96
C LYS A 19 -7.28 -22.41 12.21
N LYS A 20 -8.49 -22.50 11.63
CA LYS A 20 -9.50 -21.42 11.66
C LYS A 20 -8.97 -20.11 11.08
N GLY A 21 -8.21 -20.20 9.99
CA GLY A 21 -7.56 -19.10 9.30
C GLY A 21 -8.06 -18.88 7.88
N TYR A 22 -7.43 -17.94 7.20
CA TYR A 22 -7.71 -17.53 5.83
C TYR A 22 -6.42 -17.48 5.02
N ALA A 23 -6.49 -17.68 3.70
CA ALA A 23 -5.30 -17.59 2.86
C ALA A 23 -4.66 -16.19 2.91
N LEU A 24 -5.49 -15.16 3.02
CA LEU A 24 -5.09 -13.75 3.08
C LEU A 24 -5.45 -13.10 4.42
N ASP A 25 -4.48 -12.42 5.02
CA ASP A 25 -4.74 -11.38 6.01
C ASP A 25 -4.86 -10.05 5.26
N MET A 26 -6.08 -9.64 5.02
CA MET A 26 -6.39 -8.45 4.24
C MET A 26 -7.50 -7.65 4.90
N THR A 27 -7.24 -6.36 5.11
CA THR A 27 -8.18 -5.40 5.69
C THR A 27 -8.10 -4.07 4.95
N PHE A 28 -9.09 -3.20 5.13
CA PHE A 28 -9.11 -1.87 4.53
C PHE A 28 -9.04 -0.80 5.63
N PRO A 29 -7.87 -0.59 6.26
CA PRO A 29 -7.72 0.35 7.35
C PRO A 29 -7.99 1.79 6.91
N THR A 30 -8.53 2.60 7.82
CA THR A 30 -8.84 4.01 7.56
C THR A 30 -7.59 4.84 7.24
N GLY A 31 -7.79 5.91 6.49
CA GLY A 31 -6.73 6.86 6.13
C GLY A 31 -5.88 6.38 4.95
N GLU A 32 -4.58 6.67 5.03
CA GLU A 32 -3.64 6.45 3.93
C GLU A 32 -3.25 4.97 3.73
N ALA A 33 -3.42 4.14 4.74
CA ALA A 33 -2.93 2.76 4.70
C ALA A 33 -3.57 1.94 3.57
N THR A 34 -4.87 2.04 3.36
CA THR A 34 -5.57 1.28 2.31
C THR A 34 -5.03 1.59 0.91
N ILE A 35 -4.91 2.86 0.55
CA ILE A 35 -4.35 3.22 -0.77
C ILE A 35 -2.87 2.82 -0.85
N TYR A 36 -2.12 2.95 0.25
CA TYR A 36 -0.72 2.56 0.29
C TYR A 36 -0.55 1.06 0.01
N TYR A 37 -1.33 0.19 0.65
CA TYR A 37 -1.21 -1.26 0.47
C TYR A 37 -1.74 -1.75 -0.89
N TYR A 38 -2.79 -1.12 -1.41
CA TYR A 38 -3.54 -1.71 -2.53
C TYR A 38 -3.44 -0.95 -3.85
N ALA A 39 -2.93 0.28 -3.87
CA ALA A 39 -2.68 0.99 -5.12
C ALA A 39 -1.84 0.20 -6.14
N PRO A 40 -0.84 -0.61 -5.73
CA PRO A 40 -0.09 -1.46 -6.67
C PRO A 40 -0.96 -2.37 -7.54
N PHE A 41 -2.06 -2.86 -7.03
CA PHE A 41 -2.99 -3.71 -7.79
C PHE A 41 -3.67 -2.92 -8.91
N PHE A 42 -4.08 -1.68 -8.62
CA PHE A 42 -4.70 -0.79 -9.60
C PHE A 42 -3.70 -0.42 -10.71
N TRP A 43 -2.51 0.02 -10.32
CA TRP A 43 -1.46 0.39 -11.27
C TRP A 43 -0.98 -0.80 -12.10
N SER A 44 -0.84 -1.97 -11.49
CA SER A 44 -0.41 -3.20 -12.17
C SER A 44 -1.55 -3.90 -12.94
N ASN A 45 -2.67 -3.22 -13.12
CA ASN A 45 -3.75 -3.54 -14.06
C ASN A 45 -3.99 -2.40 -15.07
N GLY A 46 -3.10 -1.39 -15.10
CA GLY A 46 -3.24 -0.24 -15.99
C GLY A 46 -4.18 0.86 -15.50
N GLY A 47 -4.73 0.72 -14.29
CA GLY A 47 -5.56 1.74 -13.67
C GLY A 47 -4.75 2.85 -12.99
N ASP A 48 -5.41 3.93 -12.65
CA ASP A 48 -4.88 5.03 -11.82
C ASP A 48 -6.06 5.75 -11.13
N PHE A 49 -5.75 6.68 -10.23
CA PHE A 49 -6.77 7.40 -9.47
C PHE A 49 -7.05 8.80 -10.00
N VAL A 50 -6.07 9.43 -10.63
CA VAL A 50 -6.20 10.74 -11.28
C VAL A 50 -5.38 10.77 -12.55
N SER A 51 -5.71 11.69 -13.47
CA SER A 51 -4.91 11.96 -14.65
C SER A 51 -3.50 12.45 -14.32
N LYS A 52 -2.57 12.37 -15.28
CA LYS A 52 -1.16 12.78 -15.09
C LYS A 52 -0.99 14.22 -14.62
N ASP A 53 -1.90 15.12 -15.00
CA ASP A 53 -1.93 16.52 -14.54
C ASP A 53 -2.57 16.69 -13.15
N GLY A 54 -3.14 15.63 -12.57
CA GLY A 54 -3.75 15.62 -11.24
C GLY A 54 -5.12 16.31 -11.15
N LEU A 55 -5.72 16.68 -12.29
CA LEU A 55 -6.92 17.53 -12.33
C LEU A 55 -8.17 16.84 -12.88
N LYS A 56 -8.07 15.60 -13.33
CA LYS A 56 -9.18 14.82 -13.85
C LYS A 56 -9.28 13.46 -13.15
N VAL A 57 -10.48 13.08 -12.74
CA VAL A 57 -10.77 11.77 -12.12
C VAL A 57 -11.80 10.97 -12.92
N ASN A 58 -12.72 11.65 -13.61
CA ASN A 58 -13.71 10.97 -14.45
C ASN A 58 -13.07 10.23 -15.62
N GLY A 59 -13.39 8.95 -15.78
CA GLY A 59 -12.78 8.06 -16.76
C GLY A 59 -11.36 7.58 -16.38
N VAL A 60 -10.85 7.99 -15.19
CA VAL A 60 -9.61 7.49 -14.59
C VAL A 60 -9.92 6.71 -13.34
N PHE A 61 -10.48 7.37 -12.32
CA PHE A 61 -10.84 6.72 -11.05
C PHE A 61 -11.92 5.62 -11.25
N ASN A 62 -12.87 5.84 -12.14
CA ASN A 62 -13.92 4.89 -12.49
C ASN A 62 -13.67 4.18 -13.82
N SER A 63 -12.41 3.95 -14.15
CA SER A 63 -12.01 3.21 -15.35
C SER A 63 -12.43 1.73 -15.27
N LYS A 64 -12.39 1.04 -16.41
CA LYS A 64 -12.63 -0.40 -16.51
C LYS A 64 -11.60 -1.17 -15.66
N GLU A 65 -10.33 -0.78 -15.73
CA GLU A 65 -9.21 -1.39 -15.04
C GLU A 65 -9.39 -1.30 -13.52
N ASN A 66 -9.84 -0.15 -13.02
CA ASN A 66 -10.13 0.02 -11.61
C ASN A 66 -11.34 -0.81 -11.15
N LEU A 67 -12.38 -0.89 -11.97
CA LEU A 67 -13.53 -1.76 -11.69
C LEU A 67 -13.12 -3.24 -11.64
N GLU A 68 -12.29 -3.69 -12.57
CA GLU A 68 -11.75 -5.05 -12.58
C GLU A 68 -10.94 -5.32 -11.30
N THR A 69 -10.12 -4.35 -10.87
CA THR A 69 -9.32 -4.48 -9.64
C THR A 69 -10.19 -4.59 -8.39
N VAL A 70 -11.24 -3.77 -8.28
CA VAL A 70 -12.19 -3.88 -7.15
C VAL A 70 -12.90 -5.23 -7.14
N ASN A 71 -13.33 -5.72 -8.31
CA ASN A 71 -13.96 -7.03 -8.43
C ASN A 71 -12.98 -8.17 -8.12
N TYR A 72 -11.69 -8.00 -8.42
CA TYR A 72 -10.67 -8.97 -8.05
C TYR A 72 -10.54 -9.06 -6.52
N PHE A 73 -10.50 -7.93 -5.81
CA PHE A 73 -10.53 -7.93 -4.33
C PHE A 73 -11.82 -8.55 -3.76
N LYS A 74 -12.98 -8.25 -4.37
CA LYS A 74 -14.24 -8.86 -3.98
C LYS A 74 -14.18 -10.38 -4.10
N SER A 75 -13.54 -10.91 -5.14
CA SER A 75 -13.39 -12.34 -5.34
C SER A 75 -12.66 -13.05 -4.19
N PHE A 76 -11.77 -12.38 -3.47
CA PHE A 76 -11.09 -12.97 -2.31
C PHE A 76 -12.07 -13.24 -1.15
N LEU A 77 -13.02 -12.33 -0.93
CA LEU A 77 -14.07 -12.56 0.07
C LEU A 77 -15.07 -13.61 -0.39
N ASP A 78 -15.54 -13.52 -1.64
CA ASP A 78 -16.55 -14.42 -2.21
C ASP A 78 -16.05 -15.89 -2.25
N ASN A 79 -14.75 -16.09 -2.42
CA ASN A 79 -14.13 -17.43 -2.38
C ASN A 79 -13.65 -17.85 -0.97
N GLY A 80 -13.89 -17.04 0.06
CA GLY A 80 -13.49 -17.34 1.43
C GLY A 80 -11.98 -17.30 1.70
N TYR A 81 -11.20 -16.58 0.87
CA TYR A 81 -9.76 -16.45 1.06
C TYR A 81 -9.37 -15.38 2.09
N MET A 82 -10.27 -14.46 2.41
CA MET A 82 -10.08 -13.44 3.44
C MET A 82 -11.28 -13.37 4.39
N SER A 83 -11.06 -12.83 5.57
CA SER A 83 -12.12 -12.55 6.53
C SER A 83 -12.86 -11.24 6.19
N LYS A 84 -14.16 -11.22 6.45
CA LYS A 84 -14.96 -9.99 6.40
C LYS A 84 -14.66 -9.01 7.52
N VAL A 85 -14.12 -9.50 8.63
CA VAL A 85 -13.76 -8.72 9.81
C VAL A 85 -12.27 -8.84 10.09
N GLN A 86 -11.68 -7.80 10.65
CA GLN A 86 -10.29 -7.84 11.07
C GLN A 86 -10.09 -8.89 12.17
N ILE A 87 -9.06 -9.69 12.02
CA ILE A 87 -8.63 -10.68 13.00
C ILE A 87 -7.21 -10.31 13.42
N THR A 88 -7.00 -10.08 14.70
CA THR A 88 -5.69 -9.70 15.25
C THR A 88 -4.69 -10.85 15.06
N ASP A 89 -3.48 -10.49 14.65
CA ASP A 89 -2.33 -11.40 14.47
C ASP A 89 -2.66 -12.62 13.61
N LEU A 90 -3.48 -12.45 12.55
CA LEU A 90 -3.90 -13.56 11.71
C LEU A 90 -2.71 -14.16 10.94
N PHE A 91 -1.88 -13.31 10.35
CA PHE A 91 -0.66 -13.73 9.66
C PHE A 91 0.42 -14.17 10.65
N GLU A 92 0.67 -13.39 11.68
CA GLU A 92 1.73 -13.57 12.67
C GLU A 92 1.55 -14.88 13.48
N SER A 93 0.30 -15.30 13.67
CA SER A 93 -0.03 -16.59 14.32
C SER A 93 0.02 -17.80 13.38
N GLY A 94 0.42 -17.62 12.12
CA GLY A 94 0.45 -18.67 11.09
C GLY A 94 -0.94 -19.19 10.70
N ARG A 95 -1.98 -18.36 10.88
CA ARG A 95 -3.36 -18.62 10.43
C ARG A 95 -3.69 -17.95 9.10
N ALA A 96 -2.81 -17.06 8.60
CA ALA A 96 -2.83 -16.63 7.22
C ALA A 96 -1.49 -16.97 6.55
N ALA A 97 -1.53 -17.16 5.23
CA ALA A 97 -0.34 -17.44 4.45
C ALA A 97 0.23 -16.20 3.79
N PHE A 98 -0.59 -15.20 3.53
CA PHE A 98 -0.21 -13.97 2.86
C PHE A 98 -0.76 -12.75 3.58
N LYS A 99 0.03 -11.66 3.55
CA LYS A 99 -0.32 -10.33 4.03
C LYS A 99 0.26 -9.28 3.08
N PHE A 100 -0.45 -8.19 2.85
CA PHE A 100 0.07 -7.02 2.13
C PHE A 100 0.39 -5.95 3.15
N ASP A 101 1.67 -5.60 3.29
CA ASP A 101 2.12 -4.63 4.28
C ASP A 101 3.36 -3.85 3.79
N GLY A 102 3.88 -2.96 4.61
CA GLY A 102 5.08 -2.17 4.34
C GLY A 102 6.37 -2.85 4.81
N ALA A 103 7.51 -2.25 4.42
CA ALA A 103 8.83 -2.76 4.75
C ALA A 103 9.10 -2.89 6.27
N TRP A 104 8.44 -2.06 7.09
CA TRP A 104 8.52 -2.11 8.56
C TRP A 104 8.04 -3.44 9.14
N GLU A 105 7.14 -4.14 8.44
CA GLU A 105 6.57 -5.39 8.92
C GLU A 105 7.61 -6.50 9.01
N VAL A 106 8.61 -6.52 8.14
CA VAL A 106 9.72 -7.49 8.23
C VAL A 106 10.42 -7.38 9.58
N ASN A 107 10.75 -6.15 10.01
CA ASN A 107 11.36 -5.91 11.32
C ASN A 107 10.43 -6.27 12.48
N THR A 108 9.14 -5.99 12.35
CA THR A 108 8.11 -6.35 13.34
C THR A 108 8.05 -7.87 13.52
N ILE A 109 8.00 -8.61 12.41
CA ILE A 109 7.95 -10.08 12.44
C ILE A 109 9.24 -10.65 13.06
N TYR A 110 10.41 -10.20 12.63
CA TYR A 110 11.68 -10.70 13.16
C TYR A 110 11.85 -10.49 14.66
N ASN A 111 11.38 -9.34 15.18
CA ASN A 111 11.55 -9.02 16.60
C ASN A 111 10.48 -9.66 17.50
N ASN A 112 9.24 -9.75 17.02
CA ASN A 112 8.11 -10.11 17.86
C ASN A 112 7.58 -11.52 17.61
N TYR A 113 7.87 -12.09 16.42
CA TYR A 113 7.34 -13.39 15.98
C TYR A 113 8.44 -14.25 15.33
N PRO A 114 9.52 -14.58 16.08
CA PRO A 114 10.72 -15.24 15.55
C PRO A 114 10.46 -16.63 14.97
N ASP A 115 9.34 -17.26 15.33
CA ASP A 115 8.93 -18.56 14.81
C ASP A 115 8.25 -18.49 13.44
N VAL A 116 7.96 -17.29 12.93
CA VAL A 116 7.38 -17.10 11.60
C VAL A 116 8.47 -17.21 10.53
N ASN A 117 8.35 -18.20 9.67
CA ASN A 117 9.20 -18.32 8.50
C ASN A 117 8.73 -17.35 7.40
N LEU A 118 9.20 -16.11 7.48
CA LEU A 118 8.80 -15.02 6.60
C LEU A 118 9.48 -15.11 5.23
N GLY A 119 8.70 -14.91 4.18
CA GLY A 119 9.18 -14.66 2.82
C GLY A 119 8.55 -13.41 2.23
N VAL A 120 9.35 -12.56 1.60
CA VAL A 120 8.89 -11.35 0.88
C VAL A 120 8.87 -11.61 -0.62
N ALA A 121 7.76 -11.26 -1.26
CA ALA A 121 7.58 -11.38 -2.71
C ALA A 121 7.08 -10.07 -3.33
N PRO A 122 7.39 -9.81 -4.61
CA PRO A 122 6.81 -8.67 -5.33
C PRO A 122 5.30 -8.74 -5.42
N TYR A 123 4.65 -7.57 -5.51
CA TYR A 123 3.22 -7.50 -5.82
C TYR A 123 2.90 -8.24 -7.12
N VAL A 124 1.72 -8.84 -7.15
CA VAL A 124 1.19 -9.51 -8.35
C VAL A 124 0.71 -8.49 -9.39
N VAL A 125 0.66 -8.92 -10.65
CA VAL A 125 0.19 -8.11 -11.76
C VAL A 125 -1.03 -8.76 -12.41
N SER A 126 -1.88 -7.96 -13.05
CA SER A 126 -2.98 -8.48 -13.87
C SER A 126 -2.44 -9.33 -15.03
N ASP A 127 -3.16 -10.38 -15.39
CA ASP A 127 -2.76 -11.29 -16.47
C ASP A 127 -2.66 -10.60 -17.85
N ASN A 128 -3.42 -9.53 -18.04
CA ASN A 128 -3.50 -8.78 -19.30
C ASN A 128 -2.65 -7.51 -19.30
N TRP A 129 -1.85 -7.27 -18.26
CA TRP A 129 -1.03 -6.06 -18.11
C TRP A 129 0.43 -6.32 -18.41
N ASP A 130 0.99 -5.62 -19.40
CA ASP A 130 2.39 -5.70 -19.82
C ASP A 130 3.26 -4.52 -19.34
N GLY A 131 2.64 -3.52 -18.69
CA GLY A 131 3.33 -2.32 -18.18
C GLY A 131 4.19 -2.53 -16.93
N GLY A 132 4.19 -3.73 -16.36
CA GLY A 132 5.04 -4.13 -15.24
C GLY A 132 4.35 -4.05 -13.87
N ARG A 133 5.16 -4.38 -12.86
CA ARG A 133 4.79 -4.31 -11.44
C ARG A 133 5.02 -2.92 -10.90
N TYR A 134 4.29 -2.59 -9.83
CA TYR A 134 4.51 -1.38 -9.07
C TYR A 134 4.55 -1.68 -7.58
N THR A 135 5.29 -0.85 -6.83
CA THR A 135 5.25 -0.79 -5.37
C THR A 135 5.10 0.66 -4.95
N PRO A 136 4.29 0.98 -3.93
CA PRO A 136 4.08 2.36 -3.56
C PRO A 136 5.34 2.92 -2.90
N THR A 137 5.72 4.12 -3.31
CA THR A 137 6.76 4.88 -2.63
C THR A 137 6.14 5.99 -1.79
N GLY A 138 6.77 6.28 -0.67
CA GLY A 138 6.40 7.38 0.20
C GLY A 138 7.32 7.40 1.40
N SER A 139 7.36 8.54 2.05
CA SER A 139 8.19 8.73 3.23
C SER A 139 7.52 9.69 4.19
N TRP A 140 7.99 9.67 5.43
CA TRP A 140 7.66 10.68 6.42
C TRP A 140 8.42 11.97 6.12
N ALA A 141 7.78 13.10 6.35
CA ALA A 141 8.38 14.41 6.21
C ALA A 141 8.39 15.12 7.55
N PHE A 142 9.52 15.78 7.87
CA PHE A 142 9.63 16.65 9.02
C PHE A 142 9.40 18.09 8.61
N ALA A 143 8.60 18.83 9.38
CA ALA A 143 8.30 20.23 9.09
C ALA A 143 8.31 21.09 10.36
N ALA A 144 8.75 22.34 10.22
CA ALA A 144 8.60 23.34 11.26
C ALA A 144 7.23 24.02 11.18
N SER A 145 6.52 24.14 12.28
CA SER A 145 5.26 24.87 12.32
C SER A 145 5.45 26.34 11.92
N SER A 146 4.59 26.86 11.05
CA SER A 146 4.58 28.30 10.69
C SER A 146 4.30 29.22 11.87
N LYS A 147 3.76 28.69 12.97
CA LYS A 147 3.49 29.44 14.22
C LYS A 147 4.63 29.38 15.23
N THR A 148 5.76 28.71 14.91
CA THR A 148 6.86 28.61 15.86
C THR A 148 7.50 29.99 16.14
N LYS A 149 7.73 30.28 17.42
CA LYS A 149 8.51 31.44 17.84
C LYS A 149 10.02 31.18 17.88
N LYS A 150 10.45 29.96 17.60
CA LYS A 150 11.85 29.50 17.65
C LYS A 150 12.29 28.92 16.30
N LEU A 151 12.05 29.65 15.21
CA LEU A 151 12.26 29.16 13.84
C LEU A 151 13.68 28.62 13.63
N LYS A 152 14.72 29.31 14.07
CA LYS A 152 16.12 28.88 13.93
C LYS A 152 16.38 27.52 14.57
N GLY A 153 15.84 27.26 15.76
CA GLY A 153 15.97 25.98 16.44
C GLY A 153 15.16 24.87 15.74
N ALA A 154 13.93 25.18 15.35
CA ALA A 154 13.06 24.25 14.62
C ALA A 154 13.65 23.85 13.27
N THR A 155 14.23 24.80 12.51
CA THR A 155 14.90 24.52 11.23
C THR A 155 16.11 23.60 11.42
N LYS A 156 16.96 23.88 12.44
CA LYS A 156 18.11 23.00 12.74
C LYS A 156 17.67 21.58 13.11
N LEU A 157 16.58 21.44 13.88
CA LEU A 157 16.05 20.13 14.22
C LEU A 157 15.55 19.38 12.98
N VAL A 158 14.76 20.04 12.11
CA VAL A 158 14.29 19.45 10.85
C VAL A 158 15.46 19.02 9.97
N GLN A 159 16.48 19.87 9.82
CA GLN A 159 17.68 19.56 9.04
C GLN A 159 18.41 18.34 9.60
N TRP A 160 18.58 18.25 10.93
CA TRP A 160 19.21 17.11 11.56
C TRP A 160 18.38 15.84 11.39
N MET A 161 17.07 15.89 11.65
CA MET A 161 16.17 14.74 11.51
C MET A 161 16.06 14.21 10.07
N SER A 162 16.27 15.07 9.07
CA SER A 162 16.25 14.70 7.65
C SER A 162 17.66 14.36 7.11
N GLY A 163 18.67 14.40 7.95
CA GLY A 163 20.07 14.17 7.56
C GLY A 163 20.45 12.69 7.57
N VAL A 164 21.65 12.42 7.03
CA VAL A 164 22.20 11.06 6.90
C VAL A 164 22.36 10.37 8.26
N GLU A 165 22.88 11.08 9.27
CA GLU A 165 23.14 10.52 10.60
C GLU A 165 21.85 10.03 11.30
N SER A 166 20.81 10.86 11.30
CA SER A 166 19.53 10.43 11.88
C SER A 166 18.82 9.39 11.03
N GLY A 167 18.99 9.46 9.70
CA GLY A 167 18.50 8.44 8.79
C GLY A 167 19.13 7.06 9.04
N LYS A 168 20.45 7.00 9.31
CA LYS A 168 21.15 5.77 9.72
C LYS A 168 20.59 5.21 11.02
N ARG A 169 20.40 6.05 12.05
CA ARG A 169 19.79 5.62 13.32
C ARG A 169 18.38 5.09 13.14
N LEU A 170 17.55 5.77 12.36
CA LEU A 170 16.20 5.30 12.05
C LEU A 170 16.24 3.94 11.36
N TRP A 171 17.12 3.77 10.39
CA TRP A 171 17.34 2.52 9.69
C TRP A 171 17.81 1.40 10.63
N ASP A 172 18.81 1.68 11.47
CA ASP A 172 19.37 0.68 12.37
C ASP A 172 18.34 0.19 13.40
N GLU A 173 17.46 1.08 13.89
CA GLU A 173 16.48 0.75 14.93
C GLU A 173 15.17 0.18 14.35
N SER A 174 14.63 0.76 13.28
CA SER A 174 13.30 0.42 12.77
C SER A 174 13.30 -0.36 11.47
N LYS A 175 14.43 -0.39 10.75
CA LYS A 175 14.54 -0.90 9.38
C LYS A 175 13.51 -0.29 8.41
N SER A 176 12.98 0.89 8.75
CA SER A 176 12.18 1.70 7.82
C SER A 176 13.10 2.46 6.89
N PHE A 177 12.83 2.38 5.58
CA PHE A 177 13.65 3.07 4.60
C PHE A 177 13.73 4.57 4.88
N PRO A 178 14.92 5.12 5.11
CA PRO A 178 15.10 6.55 5.38
C PRO A 178 14.90 7.40 4.13
N SER A 179 14.78 8.71 4.33
CA SER A 179 14.60 9.68 3.24
C SER A 179 15.85 9.94 2.41
N THR A 180 17.02 9.53 2.88
CA THR A 180 18.31 9.68 2.18
C THR A 180 18.88 8.33 1.81
N TYR A 181 19.32 8.21 0.56
CA TYR A 181 19.90 6.97 0.05
C TYR A 181 21.16 6.56 0.83
N GLU A 182 22.03 7.52 1.11
CA GLU A 182 23.29 7.31 1.84
C GLU A 182 23.08 6.76 3.27
N ALA A 183 21.90 6.95 3.83
CA ALA A 183 21.61 6.46 5.17
C ALA A 183 21.54 4.92 5.25
N PHE A 184 21.22 4.25 4.16
CA PHE A 184 21.09 2.79 4.14
C PHE A 184 21.91 2.08 3.06
N GLU A 185 22.49 2.80 2.08
CA GLU A 185 23.22 2.24 0.95
C GLU A 185 24.36 1.28 1.38
N SER A 186 25.02 1.60 2.48
CA SER A 186 26.12 0.81 3.02
C SER A 186 25.68 -0.30 3.99
N SER A 187 24.38 -0.53 4.16
CA SER A 187 23.92 -1.56 5.08
C SER A 187 24.13 -2.95 4.47
N PRO A 188 24.83 -3.86 5.16
CA PRO A 188 25.06 -5.21 4.65
C PRO A 188 23.78 -6.06 4.58
N ILE A 189 22.72 -5.65 5.28
CA ILE A 189 21.47 -6.41 5.39
C ILE A 189 20.82 -6.72 4.02
N PHE A 190 21.04 -5.88 3.00
CA PHE A 190 20.54 -6.10 1.64
C PHE A 190 21.26 -7.23 0.89
N GLU A 191 22.42 -7.65 1.37
CA GLU A 191 23.16 -8.78 0.82
C GLU A 191 22.97 -10.03 1.68
N GLU A 192 22.80 -9.85 2.98
CA GLU A 192 22.75 -10.91 3.98
C GLU A 192 21.35 -11.47 4.22
N ASP A 193 20.29 -10.66 4.00
CA ASP A 193 18.91 -11.05 4.24
C ASP A 193 18.06 -10.99 2.97
N GLU A 194 17.53 -12.12 2.53
CA GLU A 194 16.76 -12.23 1.29
C GLU A 194 15.44 -11.43 1.30
N ASN A 195 14.83 -11.20 2.47
CA ASN A 195 13.60 -10.39 2.57
C ASN A 195 13.91 -8.91 2.37
N TYR A 196 14.96 -8.38 3.00
CA TYR A 196 15.39 -7.00 2.76
C TYR A 196 15.93 -6.79 1.35
N LYS A 197 16.61 -7.76 0.78
CA LYS A 197 17.04 -7.74 -0.62
C LYS A 197 15.85 -7.67 -1.59
N ALA A 198 14.80 -8.47 -1.33
CA ALA A 198 13.57 -8.43 -2.12
C ALA A 198 12.86 -7.07 -2.01
N LEU A 199 12.79 -6.47 -0.82
CA LEU A 199 12.22 -5.13 -0.61
C LEU A 199 13.01 -4.05 -1.35
N TYR A 200 14.35 -4.06 -1.23
CA TYR A 200 15.21 -3.11 -1.93
C TYR A 200 15.06 -3.22 -3.44
N HIS A 201 15.05 -4.45 -3.97
CA HIS A 201 14.81 -4.68 -5.39
C HIS A 201 13.44 -4.18 -5.85
N GLN A 202 12.39 -4.40 -5.06
CA GLN A 202 11.07 -3.85 -5.38
C GLN A 202 11.07 -2.32 -5.41
N LEU A 203 11.65 -1.68 -4.38
CA LEU A 203 11.70 -0.22 -4.29
C LEU A 203 12.47 0.38 -5.47
N SER A 204 13.65 -0.14 -5.76
CA SER A 204 14.55 0.40 -6.79
C SER A 204 14.02 0.20 -8.21
N LYS A 205 13.35 -0.94 -8.48
CA LYS A 205 12.91 -1.30 -9.82
C LYS A 205 11.46 -0.92 -10.12
N TYR A 206 10.59 -0.98 -9.11
CA TYR A 206 9.14 -0.87 -9.27
C TYR A 206 8.52 0.27 -8.47
N GLY A 207 9.35 1.11 -7.83
CA GLY A 207 8.88 2.22 -7.01
C GLY A 207 8.01 3.20 -7.80
N HIS A 208 6.78 3.42 -7.34
CA HIS A 208 5.82 4.31 -7.98
C HIS A 208 5.27 5.32 -6.96
N PRO A 209 5.40 6.62 -7.21
CA PRO A 209 4.85 7.64 -6.32
C PRO A 209 3.33 7.66 -6.43
N ARG A 210 2.67 7.95 -5.29
CA ARG A 210 1.23 8.19 -5.30
C ARG A 210 0.85 9.40 -6.13
N SER A 211 -0.40 9.42 -6.59
CA SER A 211 -0.91 10.43 -7.51
C SER A 211 -0.74 11.86 -6.97
N LYS A 212 -0.24 12.77 -7.82
CA LYS A 212 -0.06 14.19 -7.48
C LYS A 212 -1.34 14.96 -7.83
N THR A 213 -2.10 15.34 -6.81
CA THR A 213 -3.32 16.12 -6.96
C THR A 213 -3.54 17.01 -5.74
N PRO A 214 -4.11 18.22 -5.90
CA PRO A 214 -4.43 19.09 -4.76
C PRO A 214 -5.55 18.51 -3.86
N VAL A 215 -6.22 17.46 -4.28
CA VAL A 215 -7.29 16.79 -3.54
C VAL A 215 -6.91 15.36 -3.12
N TYR A 216 -5.63 15.08 -2.99
CA TYR A 216 -5.12 13.75 -2.66
C TYR A 216 -5.81 13.10 -1.42
N PRO A 217 -6.02 13.80 -0.29
CA PRO A 217 -6.72 13.20 0.85
C PRO A 217 -8.13 12.69 0.50
N GLN A 218 -8.82 13.35 -0.44
CA GLN A 218 -10.13 12.89 -0.90
C GLN A 218 -10.02 11.65 -1.79
N VAL A 219 -8.97 11.57 -2.61
CA VAL A 219 -8.68 10.39 -3.44
C VAL A 219 -8.39 9.19 -2.53
N SER A 220 -7.49 9.35 -1.56
CA SER A 220 -7.13 8.30 -0.60
C SER A 220 -8.36 7.77 0.16
N ALA A 221 -9.16 8.67 0.73
CA ALA A 221 -10.40 8.29 1.42
C ALA A 221 -11.42 7.59 0.49
N SER A 222 -11.48 8.01 -0.77
CA SER A 222 -12.40 7.40 -1.74
C SER A 222 -11.98 5.99 -2.15
N VAL A 223 -10.67 5.71 -2.24
CA VAL A 223 -10.19 4.34 -2.51
C VAL A 223 -10.58 3.41 -1.36
N GLN A 224 -10.36 3.82 -0.12
CA GLN A 224 -10.77 3.05 1.06
C GLN A 224 -12.28 2.78 1.05
N GLU A 225 -13.08 3.82 0.86
CA GLU A 225 -14.54 3.72 0.89
C GLU A 225 -15.10 2.81 -0.22
N VAL A 226 -14.54 2.88 -1.43
CA VAL A 226 -14.90 1.98 -2.54
C VAL A 226 -14.60 0.53 -2.17
N LEU A 227 -13.41 0.25 -1.64
CA LEU A 227 -13.02 -1.11 -1.27
C LEU A 227 -13.86 -1.65 -0.12
N GLU A 228 -14.07 -0.88 0.95
CA GLU A 228 -14.96 -1.29 2.05
C GLU A 228 -16.38 -1.56 1.56
N ASN A 229 -16.96 -0.63 0.82
CA ASN A 229 -18.34 -0.74 0.37
C ASN A 229 -18.52 -1.91 -0.61
N SER A 230 -17.65 -2.05 -1.58
CA SER A 230 -17.81 -3.05 -2.64
C SER A 230 -17.39 -4.45 -2.20
N VAL A 231 -16.33 -4.55 -1.37
CA VAL A 231 -15.81 -5.85 -0.93
C VAL A 231 -16.53 -6.34 0.32
N LEU A 232 -16.68 -5.50 1.35
CA LEU A 232 -17.21 -5.92 2.64
C LEU A 232 -18.72 -5.79 2.78
N THR A 233 -19.37 -4.89 2.04
CA THR A 233 -20.82 -4.65 2.16
C THR A 233 -21.63 -5.01 0.92
N ASP A 234 -20.98 -5.58 -0.09
CA ASP A 234 -21.60 -6.09 -1.32
C ASP A 234 -22.32 -5.01 -2.16
N LYS A 235 -21.92 -3.74 -2.03
CA LYS A 235 -22.42 -2.68 -2.90
C LYS A 235 -21.79 -2.80 -4.29
N ASP A 236 -22.53 -2.36 -5.29
CA ASP A 236 -22.05 -2.37 -6.67
C ASP A 236 -20.80 -1.51 -6.86
N ALA A 237 -19.70 -2.13 -7.28
CA ALA A 237 -18.40 -1.50 -7.38
C ALA A 237 -18.38 -0.33 -8.36
N LYS A 238 -19.09 -0.46 -9.49
CA LYS A 238 -19.17 0.63 -10.48
C LYS A 238 -19.88 1.84 -9.90
N THR A 239 -20.98 1.62 -9.19
CA THR A 239 -21.73 2.68 -8.52
C THR A 239 -20.89 3.40 -7.47
N GLU A 240 -20.09 2.67 -6.68
CA GLU A 240 -19.24 3.29 -5.65
C GLU A 240 -18.06 4.06 -6.27
N LEU A 241 -17.49 3.57 -7.38
CA LEU A 241 -16.49 4.29 -8.15
C LEU A 241 -17.05 5.59 -8.73
N ASP A 242 -18.25 5.56 -9.34
CA ASP A 242 -18.90 6.73 -9.93
C ASP A 242 -19.25 7.79 -8.86
N LYS A 243 -19.78 7.40 -7.71
CA LYS A 243 -20.02 8.31 -6.56
C LYS A 243 -18.73 8.96 -6.07
N SER A 244 -17.64 8.21 -6.05
CA SER A 244 -16.33 8.73 -5.67
C SER A 244 -15.84 9.79 -6.66
N VAL A 245 -16.01 9.57 -7.97
CA VAL A 245 -15.73 10.56 -9.00
C VAL A 245 -16.50 11.86 -8.76
N GLU A 246 -17.79 11.78 -8.46
CA GLU A 246 -18.62 12.95 -8.16
C GLU A 246 -18.07 13.75 -6.97
N ARG A 247 -17.75 13.06 -5.86
CA ARG A 247 -17.19 13.67 -4.64
C ARG A 247 -15.83 14.33 -4.86
N ILE A 248 -14.93 13.65 -5.57
CA ILE A 248 -13.60 14.17 -5.86
C ILE A 248 -13.70 15.38 -6.79
N ASN A 249 -14.54 15.31 -7.86
CA ASN A 249 -14.77 16.42 -8.77
C ASN A 249 -15.34 17.65 -8.07
N ALA A 250 -16.24 17.48 -7.10
CA ALA A 250 -16.77 18.60 -6.31
C ALA A 250 -15.66 19.36 -5.55
N LYS A 251 -14.59 18.66 -5.13
CA LYS A 251 -13.41 19.30 -4.52
C LYS A 251 -12.45 19.88 -5.57
N LEU A 252 -12.24 19.19 -6.69
CA LEU A 252 -11.36 19.65 -7.78
C LEU A 252 -11.83 20.96 -8.43
N LYS A 253 -13.13 21.21 -8.51
CA LYS A 253 -13.69 22.48 -9.06
C LYS A 253 -13.02 23.73 -8.49
N ARG A 254 -12.57 23.71 -7.22
CA ARG A 254 -11.91 24.84 -6.57
C ARG A 254 -10.51 25.14 -7.14
N TYR A 255 -9.91 24.20 -7.85
CA TYR A 255 -8.54 24.29 -8.38
C TYR A 255 -8.51 24.43 -9.91
N VAL A 256 -9.58 24.03 -10.61
CA VAL A 256 -9.69 24.08 -12.07
C VAL A 256 -10.31 25.39 -12.55
N MET A 257 -11.10 26.07 -11.72
CA MET A 257 -11.80 27.34 -12.06
C MET A 257 -10.98 28.58 -11.69
N LYS A 258 -9.68 28.48 -11.53
CA LYS A 258 -8.75 29.59 -11.40
C LYS A 258 -7.90 29.68 -12.66
#